data_34e5c34f9678edbf6890cf1063fc62ec
#
_entry.id   34e5c34f9678edbf6890cf1063fc62ec
#
_cell.length_a   1.000
_cell.length_b   1.000
_cell.length_c   1.000
_cell.angle_alpha   90.00
_cell.angle_beta   90.00
_cell.angle_gamma   90.00
#
_symmetry.space_group_name_H-M   'P 1'
#
loop_
_entity.id
_entity.type
_entity.pdbx_description
1 polymer ?
#
loop_
_entity_poly.entity_id
_entity_poly.type
_entity_poly.pdbx_seq_one_letter_code
_entity_poly.pdbx_strand_id
1 'polypeptide(L)'
;MNINPRDVVAAWVEAFNRADADSLANYYSEDAANHQVAEGKVKGRDAIRRKFRQEFAAAEMTCIVENIFEDGEWAILEWKDPLGLRGCGFFHIKEGKICFQRGYWDKLTFLRQHGLPIPE
;
A
#
# COMPACT_ATOMS: atom_id res chain seq x y z
N MET A 1 19.72 2.12 15.39
CA MET A 1 19.88 2.01 13.94
C MET A 1 18.75 2.79 13.26
N ASN A 2 19.10 3.77 12.46
CA ASN A 2 18.09 4.56 11.76
C ASN A 2 17.67 3.82 10.49
N ILE A 3 16.38 3.49 10.42
CA ILE A 3 15.79 2.87 9.24
C ILE A 3 15.18 3.98 8.39
N ASN A 4 15.68 4.14 7.17
CA ASN A 4 15.17 5.16 6.27
C ASN A 4 13.74 4.85 5.85
N PRO A 5 12.86 5.86 5.72
CA PRO A 5 11.52 5.61 5.18
C PRO A 5 11.53 4.91 3.83
N ARG A 6 12.46 5.25 2.95
CA ARG A 6 12.63 4.56 1.66
C ARG A 6 12.81 3.06 1.83
N ASP A 7 13.65 2.64 2.79
CA ASP A 7 13.95 1.23 2.99
C ASP A 7 12.75 0.46 3.54
N VAL A 8 11.97 1.09 4.42
CA VAL A 8 10.73 0.50 4.93
C VAL A 8 9.74 0.27 3.78
N VAL A 9 9.58 1.26 2.91
CA VAL A 9 8.66 1.13 1.76
C VAL A 9 9.17 0.09 0.76
N ALA A 10 10.47 0.01 0.51
CA ALA A 10 11.03 -1.02 -0.36
C ALA A 10 10.74 -2.42 0.18
N ALA A 11 10.91 -2.64 1.49
CA ALA A 11 10.59 -3.91 2.12
C ALA A 11 9.08 -4.20 2.09
N TRP A 12 8.25 -3.17 2.27
CA TRP A 12 6.80 -3.26 2.14
C TRP A 12 6.41 -3.77 0.75
N VAL A 13 7.01 -3.22 -0.31
CA VAL A 13 6.73 -3.64 -1.70
C VAL A 13 7.08 -5.12 -1.89
N GLU A 14 8.21 -5.58 -1.35
CA GLU A 14 8.60 -6.99 -1.48
C GLU A 14 7.57 -7.91 -0.81
N ALA A 15 7.12 -7.57 0.40
CA ALA A 15 6.10 -8.35 1.10
C ALA A 15 4.76 -8.32 0.35
N PHE A 16 4.38 -7.17 -0.20
CA PHE A 16 3.18 -7.03 -1.01
C PHE A 16 3.24 -7.94 -2.23
N ASN A 17 4.36 -7.96 -2.93
CA ASN A 17 4.53 -8.76 -4.15
C ASN A 17 4.60 -10.27 -3.88
N ARG A 18 4.91 -10.67 -2.64
CA ARG A 18 4.84 -12.07 -2.21
C ARG A 18 3.45 -12.45 -1.71
N ALA A 19 2.52 -11.50 -1.66
CA ALA A 19 1.19 -11.69 -1.07
C ALA A 19 1.28 -12.16 0.39
N ASP A 20 2.24 -11.62 1.13
CA ASP A 20 2.52 -12.00 2.52
C ASP A 20 1.93 -10.95 3.47
N ALA A 21 0.64 -11.12 3.79
CA ALA A 21 -0.10 -10.16 4.60
C ALA A 21 0.47 -10.04 6.02
N ASP A 22 0.99 -11.12 6.59
CA ASP A 22 1.55 -11.10 7.94
C ASP A 22 2.83 -10.28 8.00
N SER A 23 3.77 -10.52 7.08
CA SER A 23 5.00 -9.72 7.00
C SER A 23 4.67 -8.26 6.69
N LEU A 24 3.73 -8.04 5.78
CA LEU A 24 3.31 -6.69 5.40
C LEU A 24 2.79 -5.92 6.62
N ALA A 25 1.92 -6.55 7.42
CA ALA A 25 1.34 -5.92 8.61
C ALA A 25 2.41 -5.56 9.65
N ASN A 26 3.49 -6.31 9.72
CA ASN A 26 4.57 -6.05 10.67
C ASN A 26 5.32 -4.75 10.40
N TYR A 27 5.18 -4.18 9.21
CA TYR A 27 5.77 -2.86 8.91
C TYR A 27 4.92 -1.70 9.45
N TYR A 28 3.71 -1.97 9.95
CA TYR A 28 2.81 -0.95 10.48
C TYR A 28 2.90 -0.87 12.00
N SER A 29 2.74 0.34 12.54
CA SER A 29 2.55 0.50 13.98
C SER A 29 1.18 -0.05 14.39
N GLU A 30 1.01 -0.33 15.67
CA GLU A 30 -0.20 -0.96 16.18
C GLU A 30 -1.47 -0.15 15.88
N ASP A 31 -1.37 1.18 15.95
CA ASP A 31 -2.48 2.10 15.73
C ASP A 31 -2.45 2.78 14.35
N ALA A 32 -1.72 2.22 13.41
CA ALA A 32 -1.58 2.79 12.07
C ALA A 32 -2.92 2.90 11.34
N ALA A 33 -2.98 3.85 10.41
CA ALA A 33 -4.13 3.99 9.51
C ALA A 33 -3.66 3.87 8.06
N ASN A 34 -4.45 3.17 7.25
CA ASN A 34 -4.24 3.06 5.81
C ASN A 34 -5.47 3.64 5.12
N HIS A 35 -5.29 4.76 4.47
CA HIS A 35 -6.36 5.47 3.77
C HIS A 35 -6.16 5.37 2.26
N GLN A 36 -6.88 4.45 1.63
CA GLN A 36 -6.96 4.42 0.17
C GLN A 36 -8.10 5.34 -0.23
N VAL A 37 -7.77 6.47 -0.86
CA VAL A 37 -8.74 7.54 -1.12
C VAL A 37 -9.93 7.04 -1.95
N ALA A 38 -9.69 6.09 -2.86
CA ALA A 38 -10.74 5.50 -3.68
C ALA A 38 -11.68 4.56 -2.90
N GLU A 39 -11.30 4.12 -1.69
CA GLU A 39 -12.05 3.11 -0.94
C GLU A 39 -12.45 3.56 0.46
N GLY A 40 -11.52 4.09 1.25
CA GLY A 40 -11.77 4.50 2.62
C GLY A 40 -10.62 4.17 3.56
N LYS A 41 -10.83 4.47 4.85
CA LYS A 41 -9.81 4.25 5.88
C LYS A 41 -9.96 2.90 6.55
N VAL A 42 -8.80 2.26 6.79
CA VAL A 42 -8.69 1.08 7.64
C VAL A 42 -7.76 1.44 8.78
N LYS A 43 -8.19 1.27 10.02
CA LYS A 43 -7.45 1.68 11.19
C LYS A 43 -7.05 0.48 12.04
N GLY A 44 -5.78 0.47 12.44
CA GLY A 44 -5.19 -0.56 13.28
C GLY A 44 -4.50 -1.66 12.48
N ARG A 45 -3.37 -2.13 13.03
CA ARG A 45 -2.53 -3.15 12.37
C ARG A 45 -3.32 -4.42 12.02
N ASP A 46 -4.16 -4.90 12.95
CA ASP A 46 -4.90 -6.14 12.71
C ASP A 46 -5.94 -5.99 11.61
N ALA A 47 -6.63 -4.85 11.56
CA ALA A 47 -7.57 -4.55 10.49
C ALA A 47 -6.87 -4.43 9.14
N ILE A 48 -5.69 -3.80 9.12
CA ILE A 48 -4.86 -3.68 7.92
C ILE A 48 -4.43 -5.08 7.44
N ARG A 49 -4.01 -5.96 8.36
CA ARG A 49 -3.64 -7.34 8.02
C ARG A 49 -4.80 -8.09 7.37
N ARG A 50 -6.00 -7.99 7.97
CA ARG A 50 -7.20 -8.65 7.43
C ARG A 50 -7.54 -8.15 6.04
N LYS A 51 -7.43 -6.83 5.82
CA LYS A 51 -7.70 -6.24 4.51
C LYS A 51 -6.76 -6.80 3.45
N PHE A 52 -5.47 -6.85 3.73
CA PHE A 52 -4.50 -7.41 2.79
C PHE A 52 -4.73 -8.90 2.52
N ARG A 53 -5.07 -9.67 3.55
CA ARG A 53 -5.41 -11.08 3.37
C ARG A 53 -6.59 -11.25 2.41
N GLN A 54 -7.62 -10.43 2.55
CA GLN A 54 -8.78 -10.46 1.68
C GLN A 54 -8.42 -10.07 0.25
N GLU A 55 -7.64 -9.03 0.08
CA GLU A 55 -7.22 -8.57 -1.25
C GLU A 55 -6.36 -9.62 -1.96
N PHE A 56 -5.39 -10.20 -1.27
CA PHE A 56 -4.50 -11.21 -1.84
C PHE A 56 -5.25 -12.50 -2.17
N ALA A 57 -6.30 -12.82 -1.41
CA ALA A 57 -7.15 -13.99 -1.71
C ALA A 57 -8.05 -13.75 -2.92
N ALA A 58 -8.41 -12.49 -3.18
CA ALA A 58 -9.33 -12.14 -4.25
C ALA A 58 -8.65 -11.96 -5.61
N ALA A 59 -7.37 -11.57 -5.64
CA ALA A 59 -6.69 -11.27 -6.90
C ALA A 59 -5.17 -11.34 -6.74
N GLU A 60 -4.49 -11.68 -7.82
CA GLU A 60 -3.05 -11.49 -7.92
C GLU A 60 -2.77 -10.00 -8.06
N MET A 61 -1.88 -9.49 -7.20
CA MET A 61 -1.56 -8.07 -7.18
C MET A 61 -0.06 -7.91 -7.24
N THR A 62 0.41 -7.08 -8.15
CA THR A 62 1.83 -6.79 -8.30
C THR A 62 2.04 -5.28 -8.30
N CYS A 63 2.94 -4.83 -7.45
CA CYS A 63 3.37 -3.43 -7.39
C CYS A 63 4.73 -3.31 -8.08
N ILE A 64 4.75 -2.59 -9.20
CA ILE A 64 6.00 -2.30 -9.91
C ILE A 64 6.44 -0.90 -9.52
N VAL A 65 7.59 -0.79 -8.85
CA VAL A 65 8.09 0.50 -8.37
C VAL A 65 8.60 1.31 -9.56
N GLU A 66 8.08 2.52 -9.69
CA GLU A 66 8.63 3.51 -10.63
C GLU A 66 9.61 4.44 -9.92
N ASN A 67 9.23 4.95 -8.75
CA ASN A 67 10.06 5.81 -7.92
C ASN A 67 9.70 5.67 -6.46
N ILE A 68 10.69 5.85 -5.59
CA ILE A 68 10.46 6.08 -4.17
C ILE A 68 11.15 7.37 -3.80
N PHE A 69 10.38 8.38 -3.40
CA PHE A 69 10.89 9.65 -2.94
C PHE A 69 10.86 9.70 -1.42
N GLU A 70 11.84 10.37 -0.83
CA GLU A 70 11.93 10.48 0.63
C GLU A 70 12.01 11.93 1.03
N ASP A 71 11.23 12.30 2.05
CA ASP A 71 11.20 13.65 2.58
C ASP A 71 10.96 13.56 4.09
N GLY A 72 12.03 13.74 4.88
CA GLY A 72 11.96 13.63 6.33
C GLY A 72 11.48 12.25 6.74
N GLU A 73 10.39 12.20 7.50
CA GLU A 73 9.77 10.94 7.94
C GLU A 73 8.86 10.30 6.90
N TRP A 74 8.70 10.93 5.75
CA TRP A 74 7.79 10.47 4.71
C TRP A 74 8.53 9.81 3.56
N ALA A 75 7.91 8.78 2.97
CA ALA A 75 8.30 8.24 1.68
C ALA A 75 7.09 8.23 0.77
N ILE A 76 7.31 8.52 -0.50
CA ILE A 76 6.27 8.53 -1.51
C ILE A 76 6.63 7.48 -2.55
N LEU A 77 5.75 6.48 -2.69
CA LEU A 77 5.90 5.39 -3.65
C LEU A 77 5.08 5.70 -4.88
N GLU A 78 5.73 5.86 -6.01
CA GLU A 78 5.06 5.92 -7.30
C GLU A 78 5.15 4.54 -7.93
N TRP A 79 4.00 3.97 -8.29
CA TRP A 79 3.92 2.59 -8.76
C TRP A 79 3.01 2.44 -9.97
N LYS A 80 3.16 1.29 -10.61
CA LYS A 80 2.20 0.83 -11.62
C LYS A 80 1.96 -0.67 -11.42
N ASP A 81 0.88 -1.18 -11.99
CA ASP A 81 0.64 -2.61 -12.03
C ASP A 81 0.91 -3.15 -13.44
N PRO A 82 0.89 -4.50 -13.64
CA PRO A 82 1.15 -5.08 -14.95
C PRO A 82 0.12 -4.71 -16.02
N LEU A 83 -1.06 -4.25 -15.62
CA LEU A 83 -2.13 -3.86 -16.54
C LEU A 83 -2.08 -2.37 -16.91
N GLY A 84 -1.14 -1.63 -16.33
CA GLY A 84 -0.93 -0.21 -16.65
C GLY A 84 -1.62 0.76 -15.71
N LEU A 85 -2.30 0.30 -14.67
CA LEU A 85 -2.82 1.19 -13.63
C LEU A 85 -1.63 1.82 -12.89
N ARG A 86 -1.67 3.13 -12.72
CA ARG A 86 -0.63 3.87 -12.00
C ARG A 86 -1.21 4.52 -10.76
N GLY A 87 -0.38 4.63 -9.75
CA GLY A 87 -0.79 5.28 -8.51
C GLY A 87 0.40 5.75 -7.70
N CYS A 88 0.09 6.35 -6.57
CA CYS A 88 1.10 6.74 -5.61
C CYS A 88 0.58 6.55 -4.19
N GLY A 89 1.52 6.27 -3.29
CA GLY A 89 1.21 6.12 -1.88
C GLY A 89 2.15 6.97 -1.05
N PHE A 90 1.59 7.63 -0.05
CA PHE A 90 2.32 8.42 0.93
C PHE A 90 2.41 7.61 2.21
N PHE A 91 3.62 7.40 2.72
CA PHE A 91 3.87 6.62 3.91
C PHE A 91 4.55 7.51 4.95
N HIS A 92 3.93 7.65 6.11
CA HIS A 92 4.53 8.33 7.25
C HIS A 92 5.18 7.28 8.14
N ILE A 93 6.48 7.36 8.32
CA ILE A 93 7.25 6.37 9.06
C ILE A 93 7.85 7.02 10.30
N LYS A 94 7.59 6.40 11.46
CA LYS A 94 8.17 6.79 12.74
C LYS A 94 8.78 5.56 13.38
N GLU A 95 10.03 5.70 13.84
CA GLU A 95 10.72 4.61 14.53
C GLU A 95 10.72 3.30 13.73
N GLY A 96 10.88 3.42 12.40
CA GLY A 96 10.94 2.27 11.51
C GLY A 96 9.60 1.62 11.18
N LYS A 97 8.48 2.23 11.61
CA LYS A 97 7.14 1.69 11.37
C LYS A 97 6.28 2.69 10.62
N ILE A 98 5.41 2.18 9.76
CA ILE A 98 4.41 3.00 9.07
C ILE A 98 3.31 3.32 10.07
N CYS A 99 3.13 4.61 10.38
CA CYS A 99 2.05 5.04 11.26
C CYS A 99 0.86 5.58 10.47
N PHE A 100 1.06 5.95 9.22
CA PHE A 100 -0.02 6.41 8.35
C PHE A 100 0.35 6.14 6.90
N GLN A 101 -0.64 5.73 6.11
CA GLN A 101 -0.49 5.52 4.67
C GLN A 101 -1.69 6.12 3.96
N ARG A 102 -1.46 6.81 2.85
CA ARG A 102 -2.54 7.29 2.00
C ARG A 102 -2.21 7.00 0.55
N GLY A 103 -3.10 6.28 -0.13
CA GLY A 103 -2.92 5.88 -1.52
C GLY A 103 -3.88 6.57 -2.46
N TYR A 104 -3.40 6.89 -3.65
CA TYR A 104 -4.18 7.50 -4.73
C TYR A 104 -4.05 6.63 -5.98
N TRP A 105 -5.18 6.22 -6.51
CA TRP A 105 -5.24 5.48 -7.77
C TRP A 105 -6.64 5.66 -8.38
N ASP A 106 -6.73 5.46 -9.71
CA ASP A 106 -8.00 5.68 -10.40
C ASP A 106 -8.88 4.45 -10.31
N LYS A 107 -9.94 4.56 -9.53
CA LYS A 107 -10.89 3.47 -9.31
C LYS A 107 -11.60 3.05 -10.59
N LEU A 108 -11.95 3.99 -11.46
CA LEU A 108 -12.62 3.67 -12.72
C LEU A 108 -11.73 2.80 -13.62
N THR A 109 -10.46 3.17 -13.76
CA THR A 109 -9.49 2.36 -14.50
C THR A 109 -9.37 0.96 -13.92
N PHE A 110 -9.25 0.86 -12.59
CA PHE A 110 -9.17 -0.42 -11.91
C PHE A 110 -10.39 -1.30 -12.22
N LEU A 111 -11.59 -0.75 -12.09
CA LEU A 111 -12.83 -1.49 -12.35
C LEU A 111 -12.90 -1.97 -13.80
N ARG A 112 -12.51 -1.12 -14.76
CA ARG A 112 -12.50 -1.47 -16.18
C ARG A 112 -11.51 -2.59 -16.49
N GLN A 113 -10.31 -2.50 -15.93
CA GLN A 113 -9.25 -3.49 -16.16
C GLN A 113 -9.65 -4.87 -15.64
N HIS A 114 -10.39 -4.94 -14.55
CA HIS A 114 -10.80 -6.19 -13.92
C HIS A 114 -12.20 -6.63 -14.30
N GLY A 115 -12.86 -5.91 -15.21
CA GLY A 115 -14.21 -6.26 -15.66
C GLY A 115 -15.26 -6.19 -14.56
N LEU A 116 -15.06 -5.31 -13.60
CA LEU A 116 -15.96 -5.16 -12.44
C LEU A 116 -17.05 -4.11 -12.73
N PRO A 117 -18.23 -4.23 -12.06
CA PRO A 117 -19.29 -3.25 -12.24
C PRO A 117 -18.85 -1.84 -11.90
N ILE A 118 -19.24 -0.90 -12.76
CA ILE A 118 -18.97 0.52 -12.55
C ILE A 118 -20.18 1.14 -11.84
N PRO A 119 -19.99 1.76 -10.66
CA PRO A 119 -21.11 2.41 -9.97
C PRO A 119 -21.70 3.55 -10.81
N GLU A 120 -22.99 3.69 -10.79
CA GLU A 120 -23.70 4.78 -11.46
C GLU A 120 -23.80 6.02 -10.57
#